data_a3b149c0689548cc9b7b5da9ad3081b2
#
_entry.id   a3b149c0689548cc9b7b5da9ad3081b2
#
_cell.length_a   1.000
_cell.length_b   1.000
_cell.length_c   1.000
_cell.angle_alpha   90.00
_cell.angle_beta   90.00
_cell.angle_gamma   90.00
#
_symmetry.space_group_name_H-M   'P 1'
#
loop_
_entity.id
_entity.type
_entity.pdbx_description
1 polymer ?
#
loop_
_entity_poly.entity_id
_entity_poly.type
_entity_poly.pdbx_seq_one_letter_code
_entity_poly.pdbx_strand_id
1 'polypeptide(L)'
;RQFSGLQSNKIIINSYSMKKILLLIFCISVFNFNAIAKETTYNKVDFDKALSEGKVVVVSSWIKYCTSCASQMKVLNKAVNEFDNIEYFAFDVTNKEIAKFFNVQYQTTLLIFKENKEIYRSIGETSKDLIYKAIRSSI
;
A
#
# COMPACT_ATOMS: atom_id res chain seq x y z
N ARG A 1 -39.09 -53.19 27.24
CA ARG A 1 -39.86 -52.78 26.05
C ARG A 1 -40.04 -51.29 26.10
N GLN A 2 -39.07 -50.57 25.59
CA GLN A 2 -39.15 -49.20 25.11
C GLN A 2 -37.74 -48.71 24.90
N PHE A 3 -37.25 -48.70 23.70
CA PHE A 3 -36.16 -47.88 23.29
C PHE A 3 -36.11 -47.86 21.75
N SER A 4 -36.88 -46.99 21.16
CA SER A 4 -36.62 -46.56 19.79
C SER A 4 -37.31 -45.20 19.56
N GLY A 5 -36.61 -44.10 19.73
CA GLY A 5 -37.22 -42.79 19.50
C GLY A 5 -36.31 -41.56 19.72
N LEU A 6 -35.06 -41.72 19.98
CA LEU A 6 -34.23 -40.56 20.37
C LEU A 6 -32.99 -40.30 19.50
N GLN A 7 -32.85 -40.94 18.37
CA GLN A 7 -31.60 -40.78 17.58
C GLN A 7 -31.74 -40.00 16.26
N SER A 8 -32.98 -39.66 15.87
CA SER A 8 -33.18 -38.95 14.59
C SER A 8 -33.01 -37.42 14.66
N ASN A 9 -33.26 -36.83 15.82
CA ASN A 9 -33.24 -35.37 15.94
C ASN A 9 -31.84 -34.75 16.08
N LYS A 10 -30.83 -35.53 16.53
CA LYS A 10 -29.47 -35.01 16.74
C LYS A 10 -28.67 -34.80 15.43
N ILE A 11 -28.95 -35.62 14.43
CA ILE A 11 -28.30 -35.57 13.12
C ILE A 11 -28.79 -34.39 12.29
N ILE A 12 -30.10 -34.06 12.40
CA ILE A 12 -30.70 -32.96 11.64
C ILE A 12 -30.23 -31.58 12.15
N ILE A 13 -30.08 -31.46 13.48
CA ILE A 13 -29.65 -30.23 14.12
C ILE A 13 -28.18 -29.94 13.76
N ASN A 14 -27.33 -30.98 13.68
CA ASN A 14 -25.92 -30.84 13.34
C ASN A 14 -25.71 -30.45 11.86
N SER A 15 -26.51 -30.98 10.96
CA SER A 15 -26.44 -30.62 9.54
C SER A 15 -26.90 -29.18 9.27
N TYR A 16 -27.89 -28.70 10.01
CA TYR A 16 -28.38 -27.31 9.87
C TYR A 16 -27.42 -26.30 10.47
N SER A 17 -26.72 -26.65 11.56
CA SER A 17 -25.67 -25.86 12.19
C SER A 17 -24.43 -25.77 11.30
N MET A 18 -24.00 -26.85 10.66
CA MET A 18 -22.87 -26.86 9.74
C MET A 18 -23.11 -26.01 8.50
N LYS A 19 -24.32 -26.04 7.92
CA LYS A 19 -24.66 -25.19 6.76
C LYS A 19 -24.66 -23.70 7.12
N LYS A 20 -25.11 -23.31 8.30
CA LYS A 20 -25.06 -21.93 8.79
C LYS A 20 -23.62 -21.48 9.07
N ILE A 21 -22.79 -22.34 9.61
CA ILE A 21 -21.37 -22.08 9.86
C ILE A 21 -20.60 -21.94 8.54
N LEU A 22 -20.86 -22.79 7.55
CA LEU A 22 -20.29 -22.69 6.20
C LEU A 22 -20.71 -21.41 5.48
N LEU A 23 -21.98 -20.99 5.61
CA LEU A 23 -22.46 -19.72 5.07
C LEU A 23 -21.82 -18.52 5.76
N LEU A 24 -21.63 -18.56 7.06
CA LEU A 24 -20.91 -17.51 7.82
C LEU A 24 -19.44 -17.41 7.41
N ILE A 25 -18.76 -18.54 7.24
CA ILE A 25 -17.34 -18.57 6.79
C ILE A 25 -17.24 -18.06 5.36
N PHE A 26 -18.18 -18.40 4.48
CA PHE A 26 -18.22 -17.90 3.11
C PHE A 26 -18.46 -16.38 3.06
N CYS A 27 -19.36 -15.83 3.89
CA CYS A 27 -19.58 -14.39 3.97
C CYS A 27 -18.36 -13.62 4.50
N ILE A 28 -17.58 -14.19 5.40
CA ILE A 28 -16.37 -13.55 5.95
C ILE A 28 -15.24 -13.52 4.90
N SER A 29 -15.16 -14.52 4.02
CA SER A 29 -14.12 -14.60 3.00
C SER A 29 -14.29 -13.60 1.83
N VAL A 30 -15.49 -13.05 1.65
CA VAL A 30 -15.78 -12.13 0.53
C VAL A 30 -15.45 -10.67 0.87
N PHE A 31 -15.18 -10.34 2.16
CA PHE A 31 -14.96 -8.96 2.61
C PHE A 31 -13.50 -8.51 2.66
N ASN A 32 -12.55 -9.32 2.19
CA ASN A 32 -11.15 -8.91 2.14
C ASN A 32 -10.71 -8.35 0.79
N PHE A 33 -11.56 -7.59 0.11
CA PHE A 33 -11.11 -6.69 -0.94
C PHE A 33 -10.56 -5.42 -0.27
N ASN A 34 -9.32 -5.49 0.21
CA ASN A 34 -8.54 -4.29 0.43
C ASN A 34 -8.25 -3.67 -0.94
N ALA A 35 -9.18 -2.87 -1.44
CA ALA A 35 -8.86 -1.88 -2.44
C ALA A 35 -7.81 -0.99 -1.79
N ILE A 36 -6.55 -1.10 -2.23
CA ILE A 36 -5.51 -0.15 -1.87
C ILE A 36 -5.98 1.18 -2.45
N ALA A 37 -6.70 1.96 -1.63
CA ALA A 37 -7.04 3.31 -1.98
C ALA A 37 -5.72 4.04 -2.16
N LYS A 38 -5.53 4.64 -3.32
CA LYS A 38 -4.42 5.57 -3.52
C LYS A 38 -4.72 6.77 -2.65
N GLU A 39 -3.96 6.93 -1.58
CA GLU A 39 -4.07 8.05 -0.65
C GLU A 39 -2.82 8.90 -0.71
N THR A 40 -2.98 10.20 -0.53
CA THR A 40 -1.86 11.09 -0.25
C THR A 40 -1.40 10.80 1.17
N THR A 41 -0.21 10.24 1.31
CA THR A 41 0.43 9.97 2.61
C THR A 41 1.41 11.08 2.98
N TYR A 42 1.76 11.96 2.02
CA TYR A 42 2.64 13.07 2.29
C TYR A 42 1.97 14.08 3.23
N ASN A 43 2.69 14.43 4.28
CA ASN A 43 2.50 15.66 5.03
C ASN A 43 3.88 16.26 5.34
N LYS A 44 3.94 17.58 5.42
CA LYS A 44 5.22 18.28 5.57
C LYS A 44 5.93 17.98 6.89
N VAL A 45 5.19 17.78 7.97
CA VAL A 45 5.75 17.53 9.30
C VAL A 45 6.48 16.19 9.33
N ASP A 46 5.85 15.12 8.83
CA ASP A 46 6.47 13.80 8.79
C ASP A 46 7.62 13.73 7.79
N PHE A 47 7.52 14.43 6.66
CA PHE A 47 8.59 14.56 5.69
C PHE A 47 9.83 15.23 6.30
N ASP A 48 9.66 16.39 6.93
CA ASP A 48 10.75 17.11 7.59
C ASP A 48 11.35 16.30 8.74
N LYS A 49 10.50 15.60 9.52
CA LYS A 49 10.94 14.71 10.58
C LYS A 49 11.81 13.57 10.05
N ALA A 50 11.37 12.88 9.01
CA ALA A 50 12.13 11.78 8.41
C ALA A 50 13.50 12.23 7.92
N LEU A 51 13.59 13.41 7.28
CA LEU A 51 14.86 14.01 6.87
C LEU A 51 15.76 14.37 8.07
N SER A 52 15.16 14.92 9.13
CA SER A 52 15.92 15.29 10.35
C SER A 52 16.44 14.07 11.11
N GLU A 53 15.78 12.93 10.99
CA GLU A 53 16.21 11.62 11.51
C GLU A 53 17.29 10.96 10.64
N GLY A 54 17.71 11.59 9.55
CA GLY A 54 18.73 11.07 8.64
C GLY A 54 18.24 9.94 7.73
N LYS A 55 16.93 9.78 7.58
CA LYS A 55 16.34 8.80 6.66
C LYS A 55 16.52 9.22 5.21
N VAL A 56 16.59 8.24 4.33
CA VAL A 56 16.38 8.44 2.90
C VAL A 56 14.87 8.53 2.66
N VAL A 57 14.41 9.65 2.12
CA VAL A 57 12.99 9.88 1.90
C VAL A 57 12.65 9.73 0.43
N VAL A 58 11.74 8.82 0.14
CA VAL A 58 11.24 8.53 -1.20
C VAL A 58 9.86 9.16 -1.35
N VAL A 59 9.64 9.89 -2.44
CA VAL A 59 8.35 10.54 -2.72
C VAL A 59 7.89 10.15 -4.12
N SER A 60 6.61 9.78 -4.28
CA SER A 60 6.03 9.54 -5.59
C SER A 60 4.75 10.36 -5.82
N SER A 61 4.57 10.80 -7.04
CA SER A 61 3.32 11.46 -7.47
C SER A 61 2.41 10.49 -8.22
N TRP A 62 1.10 10.60 -7.98
CA TRP A 62 0.09 9.79 -8.64
C TRP A 62 -1.13 10.62 -9.05
N ILE A 63 -2.01 10.02 -9.85
CA ILE A 63 -3.33 10.54 -10.19
C ILE A 63 -4.32 9.37 -10.28
N LYS A 64 -5.62 9.62 -10.13
CA LYS A 64 -6.66 8.58 -10.28
C LYS A 64 -6.55 7.88 -11.65
N TYR A 65 -6.86 6.58 -11.66
CA TYR A 65 -6.89 5.74 -12.88
C TYR A 65 -5.54 5.60 -13.61
N CYS A 66 -4.44 5.88 -12.94
CA CYS A 66 -3.08 5.78 -13.49
C CYS A 66 -2.49 4.39 -13.21
N THR A 67 -2.35 3.56 -14.25
CA THR A 67 -1.80 2.21 -14.14
C THR A 67 -0.30 2.22 -13.81
N SER A 68 0.48 3.10 -14.44
CA SER A 68 1.92 3.25 -14.16
C SER A 68 2.17 3.70 -12.72
N CYS A 69 1.34 4.61 -12.19
CA CYS A 69 1.42 5.01 -10.79
C CYS A 69 1.17 3.83 -9.86
N ALA A 70 0.16 3.01 -10.15
CA ALA A 70 -0.15 1.82 -9.34
C ALA A 70 1.02 0.82 -9.34
N SER A 71 1.65 0.61 -10.50
CA SER A 71 2.82 -0.26 -10.64
C SER A 71 4.02 0.28 -9.85
N GLN A 72 4.32 1.58 -9.98
CA GLN A 72 5.39 2.24 -9.22
C GLN A 72 5.16 2.15 -7.72
N MET A 73 3.96 2.53 -7.24
CA MET A 73 3.61 2.50 -5.81
C MET A 73 3.68 1.09 -5.22
N LYS A 74 3.31 0.06 -5.99
CA LYS A 74 3.45 -1.34 -5.56
C LYS A 74 4.91 -1.72 -5.31
N VAL A 75 5.83 -1.26 -6.15
CA VAL A 75 7.28 -1.48 -5.97
C VAL A 75 7.77 -0.71 -4.74
N LEU A 76 7.38 0.55 -4.58
CA LEU A 76 7.81 1.41 -3.48
C LEU A 76 7.29 0.90 -2.12
N ASN A 77 6.04 0.45 -2.03
CA ASN A 77 5.50 -0.16 -0.82
C ASN A 77 6.25 -1.45 -0.40
N LYS A 78 6.80 -2.19 -1.36
CA LYS A 78 7.67 -3.32 -1.04
C LYS A 78 9.05 -2.86 -0.57
N ALA A 79 9.61 -1.84 -1.21
CA ALA A 79 10.92 -1.30 -0.87
C ALA A 79 10.99 -0.84 0.59
N VAL A 80 9.94 -0.21 1.13
CA VAL A 80 9.87 0.22 2.55
C VAL A 80 10.06 -0.95 3.52
N ASN A 81 9.64 -2.15 3.14
CA ASN A 81 9.79 -3.34 3.98
C ASN A 81 11.12 -4.10 3.74
N GLU A 82 11.83 -3.79 2.67
CA GLU A 82 13.06 -4.49 2.26
C GLU A 82 14.33 -3.66 2.52
N PHE A 83 14.20 -2.34 2.65
CA PHE A 83 15.32 -1.43 2.92
C PHE A 83 15.16 -0.77 4.28
N ASP A 84 16.23 -0.82 5.07
CA ASP A 84 16.28 -0.08 6.33
C ASP A 84 16.51 1.42 6.08
N ASN A 85 16.06 2.23 7.04
CA ASN A 85 16.31 3.67 7.06
C ASN A 85 15.72 4.46 5.87
N ILE A 86 14.64 3.97 5.28
CA ILE A 86 13.87 4.70 4.27
C ILE A 86 12.47 5.06 4.78
N GLU A 87 11.94 6.18 4.30
CA GLU A 87 10.54 6.59 4.48
C GLU A 87 9.91 6.87 3.13
N TYR A 88 8.65 6.50 2.93
CA TYR A 88 7.97 6.66 1.66
C TYR A 88 6.68 7.45 1.80
N PHE A 89 6.54 8.48 0.97
CA PHE A 89 5.35 9.30 0.85
C PHE A 89 4.82 9.30 -0.59
N ALA A 90 3.50 9.38 -0.72
CA ALA A 90 2.83 9.51 -2.01
C ALA A 90 1.89 10.72 -1.97
N PHE A 91 1.71 11.41 -3.09
CA PHE A 91 0.76 12.50 -3.21
C PHE A 91 0.05 12.54 -4.57
N ASP A 92 -1.18 13.04 -4.56
CA ASP A 92 -1.93 13.31 -5.79
C ASP A 92 -1.36 14.57 -6.47
N VAL A 93 -0.89 14.42 -7.70
CA VAL A 93 -0.29 15.53 -8.47
C VAL A 93 -1.27 16.66 -8.76
N THR A 94 -2.58 16.43 -8.63
CA THR A 94 -3.60 17.47 -8.73
C THR A 94 -3.63 18.42 -7.52
N ASN A 95 -3.02 18.01 -6.39
CA ASN A 95 -2.78 18.91 -5.27
C ASN A 95 -1.67 19.90 -5.64
N LYS A 96 -2.08 21.10 -6.06
CA LYS A 96 -1.17 22.12 -6.59
C LYS A 96 -0.14 22.62 -5.58
N GLU A 97 -0.47 22.63 -4.30
CA GLU A 97 0.44 23.06 -3.24
C GLU A 97 1.61 22.08 -3.09
N ILE A 98 1.31 20.78 -2.97
CA ILE A 98 2.33 19.74 -2.85
C ILE A 98 3.14 19.63 -4.15
N ALA A 99 2.46 19.64 -5.30
CA ALA A 99 3.11 19.58 -6.62
C ALA A 99 4.10 20.74 -6.82
N LYS A 100 3.74 21.94 -6.40
CA LYS A 100 4.61 23.12 -6.44
C LYS A 100 5.79 22.99 -5.47
N PHE A 101 5.55 22.48 -4.26
CA PHE A 101 6.61 22.28 -3.26
C PHE A 101 7.73 21.36 -3.79
N PHE A 102 7.35 20.26 -4.47
CA PHE A 102 8.29 19.32 -5.05
C PHE A 102 8.71 19.66 -6.49
N ASN A 103 8.19 20.75 -7.06
CA ASN A 103 8.38 21.09 -8.48
C ASN A 103 8.04 19.90 -9.41
N VAL A 104 6.88 19.26 -9.17
CA VAL A 104 6.39 18.12 -9.92
C VAL A 104 5.21 18.53 -10.79
N GLN A 105 5.29 18.21 -12.09
CA GLN A 105 4.24 18.52 -13.06
C GLN A 105 3.49 17.28 -13.57
N TYR A 106 4.11 16.11 -13.44
CA TYR A 106 3.61 14.85 -14.00
C TYR A 106 3.41 13.80 -12.92
N GLN A 107 2.42 12.95 -13.13
CA GLN A 107 2.24 11.72 -12.34
C GLN A 107 3.37 10.71 -12.64
N THR A 108 3.47 9.68 -11.79
CA THR A 108 4.53 8.66 -11.86
C THR A 108 5.94 9.29 -11.75
N THR A 109 6.04 10.44 -11.11
CA THR A 109 7.34 11.05 -10.77
C THR A 109 7.83 10.45 -9.47
N LEU A 110 9.07 9.98 -9.47
CA LEU A 110 9.79 9.44 -8.32
C LEU A 110 10.89 10.40 -7.91
N LEU A 111 10.92 10.77 -6.64
CA LEU A 111 11.95 11.62 -6.04
C LEU A 111 12.61 10.88 -4.89
N ILE A 112 13.91 11.07 -4.69
CA ILE A 112 14.62 10.58 -3.50
C ILE A 112 15.39 11.75 -2.89
N PHE A 113 15.22 11.89 -1.58
CA PHE A 113 15.89 12.92 -0.77
C PHE A 113 16.81 12.27 0.25
N LYS A 114 17.97 12.90 0.48
CA LYS A 114 18.91 12.59 1.54
C LYS A 114 19.54 13.89 2.05
N GLU A 115 19.70 14.03 3.37
CA GLU A 115 20.32 15.22 3.97
C GLU A 115 19.71 16.55 3.48
N ASN A 116 18.38 16.60 3.42
CA ASN A 116 17.62 17.77 2.93
C ASN A 116 17.84 18.13 1.45
N LYS A 117 18.43 17.25 0.65
CA LYS A 117 18.65 17.46 -0.78
C LYS A 117 17.93 16.40 -1.61
N GLU A 118 17.36 16.83 -2.72
CA GLU A 118 16.92 15.92 -3.77
C GLU A 118 18.15 15.35 -4.47
N ILE A 119 18.31 14.03 -4.45
CA ILE A 119 19.47 13.34 -5.03
C ILE A 119 19.10 12.49 -6.24
N TYR A 120 17.80 12.25 -6.45
CA TYR A 120 17.33 11.49 -7.59
C TYR A 120 15.95 11.94 -8.02
N ARG A 121 15.70 11.96 -9.33
CA ARG A 121 14.42 12.23 -9.96
C ARG A 121 14.24 11.39 -11.21
N SER A 122 13.06 10.77 -11.37
CA SER A 122 12.66 10.12 -12.61
C SER A 122 11.17 10.31 -12.86
N ILE A 123 10.75 10.22 -14.13
CA ILE A 123 9.36 10.31 -14.53
C ILE A 123 9.02 9.03 -15.29
N GLY A 124 7.91 8.37 -14.92
CA GLY A 124 7.42 7.17 -15.58
C GLY A 124 8.16 5.88 -15.22
N GLU A 125 9.12 5.92 -14.29
CA GLU A 125 9.85 4.71 -13.89
C GLU A 125 8.99 3.75 -13.08
N THR A 126 8.85 2.51 -13.55
CA THR A 126 8.05 1.45 -12.90
C THR A 126 8.83 0.16 -12.72
N SER A 127 10.06 0.09 -13.25
CA SER A 127 10.92 -1.09 -13.12
C SER A 127 11.39 -1.25 -11.68
N LYS A 128 11.14 -2.44 -11.10
CA LYS A 128 11.62 -2.79 -9.76
C LYS A 128 13.13 -2.63 -9.66
N ASP A 129 13.87 -3.12 -10.64
CA ASP A 129 15.34 -3.15 -10.59
C ASP A 129 15.93 -1.73 -10.62
N LEU A 130 15.37 -0.84 -11.45
CA LEU A 130 15.83 0.55 -11.54
C LEU A 130 15.47 1.35 -10.29
N ILE A 131 14.26 1.19 -9.78
CA ILE A 131 13.80 1.82 -8.52
C ILE A 131 14.68 1.35 -7.35
N TYR A 132 14.91 0.04 -7.23
CA TYR A 132 15.74 -0.52 -6.16
C TYR A 132 17.21 -0.09 -6.29
N LYS A 133 17.74 0.01 -7.51
CA LYS A 133 19.08 0.54 -7.77
C LYS A 133 19.19 1.99 -7.30
N ALA A 134 18.22 2.84 -7.63
CA ALA A 134 18.18 4.23 -7.18
C ALA A 134 18.15 4.34 -5.65
N ILE A 135 17.29 3.55 -4.97
CA ILE A 135 17.22 3.52 -3.51
C ILE A 135 18.55 3.05 -2.91
N ARG A 136 19.14 1.93 -3.37
CA ARG A 136 20.43 1.42 -2.87
C ARG A 136 21.55 2.43 -3.01
N SER A 137 21.57 3.19 -4.10
CA SER A 137 22.60 4.21 -4.33
C SER A 137 22.42 5.43 -3.43
N SER A 138 21.28 5.52 -2.73
CA SER A 138 20.92 6.65 -1.86
C SER A 138 21.09 6.33 -0.37
N ILE A 139 21.18 5.06 0.00
CA ILE A 139 21.44 4.59 1.37
C ILE A 139 22.95 4.61 1.64
#